data_ad0956574a4d50b2b1bd768e0f5fdf1e
#
_entry.id   ad0956574a4d50b2b1bd768e0f5fdf1e
#
_cell.length_a   1.000
_cell.length_b   1.000
_cell.length_c   1.000
_cell.angle_alpha   90.00
_cell.angle_beta   90.00
_cell.angle_gamma   90.00
#
_symmetry.space_group_name_H-M   'P 1'
#
loop_
_entity.id
_entity.type
_entity.pdbx_description
1 polymer ?
#
loop_
_entity_poly.entity_id
_entity_poly.type
_entity_poly.pdbx_seq_one_letter_code
_entity_poly.pdbx_strand_id
1 'polypeptide(L)'
;MAASIVNPLRPLLACALLGISGVVQAAEPLTGSGDLIDRIIAVVNDGVVLQSEVAQQGAAIVSRLRADGVQLPPADVLEKQIVERLVVEKIQLQRAERLGITITDDQLNSALGTVAKRNGLTLAQLPDALAEQGIDYTSYRTDIRREMTIEQLRQRDLVPRIAVTREEVEAYLESKGDDENEYDISHILIAVPPGASKSDRDNAEALVREIYERANNGEDFAQLAVAHSNGQQALEGGKIGWRKAEQLPTLFADQVVGMTAGTVSEPISSGSGFHLVRLDQTRGREPVMVKQRHARHILITPNELKTDADARSQISDLADKIRSGDADFEEMAKTMSDDKGTAARGGDLGWQRRGTFVPQFEAALDGLAPGEMSDPVRSPFGWHLIELMEAREIDNSQEQSMIQASEEIRSRKLQQETERWLMQLRDEAFVDYKT
;
A
#
# COMPACT_ATOMS: atom_id res chain seq x y z
N MET A 1 5.13 -14.52 5.05
CA MET A 1 4.52 -13.95 3.83
C MET A 1 5.33 -12.73 3.46
N ALA A 2 6.08 -12.79 2.38
CA ALA A 2 6.92 -11.68 1.95
C ALA A 2 6.03 -10.64 1.28
N ALA A 3 5.70 -9.60 2.01
CA ALA A 3 5.05 -8.44 1.46
C ALA A 3 6.01 -7.75 0.48
N SER A 4 5.56 -7.66 -0.74
CA SER A 4 6.20 -7.06 -1.90
C SER A 4 6.44 -5.57 -1.66
N ILE A 5 7.57 -5.22 -1.05
CA ILE A 5 8.09 -3.85 -1.09
C ILE A 5 8.99 -3.76 -2.33
N VAL A 6 8.37 -3.80 -3.48
CA VAL A 6 8.98 -3.35 -4.72
C VAL A 6 8.10 -2.23 -5.24
N ASN A 7 8.40 -1.04 -4.82
CA ASN A 7 7.84 0.18 -5.39
C ASN A 7 8.68 0.64 -6.57
N PRO A 8 8.10 1.38 -7.48
CA PRO A 8 7.58 0.95 -8.74
C PRO A 8 8.61 1.23 -9.83
N LEU A 9 9.11 0.22 -10.41
CA LEU A 9 9.44 0.33 -11.82
C LEU A 9 8.09 0.46 -12.55
N ARG A 10 7.60 1.69 -12.67
CA ARG A 10 6.50 2.02 -13.56
C ARG A 10 6.85 1.53 -14.95
N PRO A 11 5.88 1.05 -15.74
CA PRO A 11 6.13 0.47 -17.04
C PRO A 11 6.81 1.49 -17.94
N LEU A 12 8.01 1.16 -18.40
CA LEU A 12 8.78 1.90 -19.40
C LEU A 12 8.27 1.68 -20.83
N LEU A 13 7.04 1.20 -20.97
CA LEU A 13 6.45 0.89 -22.28
C LEU A 13 5.11 1.61 -22.47
N ALA A 14 5.13 2.92 -22.52
CA ALA A 14 4.05 3.69 -23.14
C ALA A 14 4.58 5.07 -23.54
N CYS A 15 5.33 5.15 -24.62
CA CYS A 15 5.47 6.40 -25.36
C CYS A 15 5.34 6.11 -26.84
N ALA A 16 4.21 6.56 -27.37
CA ALA A 16 3.91 6.59 -28.80
C ALA A 16 4.97 7.36 -29.58
N LEU A 17 5.31 6.80 -30.72
CA LEU A 17 6.07 7.39 -31.81
C LEU A 17 5.61 8.81 -32.15
N LEU A 18 6.45 9.79 -31.87
CA LEU A 18 6.50 11.03 -32.62
C LEU A 18 7.94 11.22 -33.08
N GLY A 19 8.16 10.92 -34.35
CA GLY A 19 9.42 11.14 -35.03
C GLY A 19 9.74 12.63 -35.03
N ILE A 20 10.81 12.99 -34.35
CA ILE A 20 11.55 14.23 -34.60
C ILE A 20 12.96 13.77 -34.95
N SER A 21 13.28 13.81 -36.24
CA SER A 21 14.64 13.71 -36.75
C SER A 21 15.41 14.95 -36.29
N GLY A 22 15.90 14.91 -35.05
CA GLY A 22 16.89 15.85 -34.56
C GLY A 22 18.26 15.31 -34.92
N VAL A 23 18.94 15.97 -35.83
CA VAL A 23 20.35 15.75 -36.15
C VAL A 23 21.13 15.90 -34.83
N VAL A 24 21.53 14.78 -34.25
CA VAL A 24 22.56 14.77 -33.23
C VAL A 24 23.84 15.15 -33.92
N GLN A 25 24.26 16.40 -33.75
CA GLN A 25 25.63 16.82 -34.11
C GLN A 25 26.54 16.01 -33.17
N ALA A 26 27.09 14.93 -33.70
CA ALA A 26 28.20 14.25 -33.07
C ALA A 26 29.31 15.29 -32.87
N ALA A 27 29.73 15.50 -31.63
CA ALA A 27 30.93 16.22 -31.33
C ALA A 27 32.08 15.58 -32.15
N GLU A 28 32.74 16.37 -33.03
CA GLU A 28 33.85 15.86 -33.80
C GLU A 28 34.90 15.28 -32.84
N PRO A 29 35.43 14.08 -33.13
CA PRO A 29 36.54 13.58 -32.34
C PRO A 29 37.75 14.48 -32.62
N LEU A 30 38.27 15.09 -31.55
CA LEU A 30 39.56 15.78 -31.61
C LEU A 30 40.62 14.75 -32.00
N THR A 31 41.05 14.79 -33.25
CA THR A 31 42.16 13.99 -33.76
C THR A 31 43.46 14.53 -33.18
N GLY A 32 43.83 14.02 -32.03
CA GLY A 32 45.14 14.18 -31.40
C GLY A 32 45.39 12.87 -30.66
N SER A 33 46.46 12.18 -30.96
CA SER A 33 46.92 10.92 -30.44
C SER A 33 47.02 10.89 -28.91
N GLY A 34 45.93 10.61 -28.27
CA GLY A 34 45.79 10.37 -26.85
C GLY A 34 44.38 9.87 -26.59
N ASP A 35 44.23 8.66 -26.06
CA ASP A 35 42.94 8.19 -25.57
C ASP A 35 42.38 9.27 -24.65
N LEU A 36 41.13 9.71 -24.90
CA LEU A 36 40.45 10.65 -24.03
C LEU A 36 40.24 9.92 -22.69
N ILE A 37 41.15 10.23 -21.75
CA ILE A 37 41.03 9.76 -20.38
C ILE A 37 39.78 10.44 -19.80
N ASP A 38 38.79 9.67 -19.39
CA ASP A 38 37.54 10.19 -18.81
C ASP A 38 37.87 11.11 -17.59
N ARG A 39 37.19 12.25 -17.52
CA ARG A 39 37.48 13.24 -16.46
C ARG A 39 36.89 12.76 -15.12
N ILE A 40 37.71 12.79 -14.08
CA ILE A 40 37.25 12.56 -12.71
C ILE A 40 36.50 13.82 -12.22
N ILE A 41 35.25 13.66 -11.82
CA ILE A 41 34.40 14.70 -11.24
C ILE A 41 34.47 14.71 -9.72
N ALA A 42 34.48 13.51 -9.10
CA ALA A 42 34.65 13.38 -7.66
C ALA A 42 35.47 12.13 -7.32
N VAL A 43 36.28 12.24 -6.27
CA VAL A 43 36.91 11.09 -5.61
C VAL A 43 36.07 10.72 -4.39
N VAL A 44 35.70 9.46 -4.26
CA VAL A 44 34.84 8.95 -3.17
C VAL A 44 35.55 7.77 -2.51
N ASN A 45 36.18 7.99 -1.36
CA ASN A 45 37.05 7.05 -0.70
C ASN A 45 38.17 6.54 -1.65
N ASP A 46 38.11 5.26 -2.01
CA ASP A 46 39.02 4.57 -2.94
C ASP A 46 38.47 4.48 -4.38
N GLY A 47 37.30 5.05 -4.66
CA GLY A 47 36.68 5.08 -5.98
C GLY A 47 36.55 6.50 -6.56
N VAL A 48 36.04 6.59 -7.78
CA VAL A 48 35.83 7.85 -8.49
C VAL A 48 34.45 7.91 -9.14
N VAL A 49 33.96 9.13 -9.34
CA VAL A 49 32.82 9.45 -10.20
C VAL A 49 33.36 10.13 -11.46
N LEU A 50 33.01 9.59 -12.62
CA LEU A 50 33.51 10.02 -13.91
C LEU A 50 32.52 10.94 -14.65
N GLN A 51 33.04 11.81 -15.53
CA GLN A 51 32.22 12.68 -16.36
C GLN A 51 31.25 11.88 -17.26
N SER A 52 31.70 10.75 -17.79
CA SER A 52 30.86 9.85 -18.59
C SER A 52 29.68 9.28 -17.79
N GLU A 53 29.89 8.91 -16.54
CA GLU A 53 28.81 8.46 -15.65
C GLU A 53 27.78 9.57 -15.41
N VAL A 54 28.26 10.79 -15.17
CA VAL A 54 27.40 11.97 -14.97
C VAL A 54 26.58 12.27 -16.23
N ALA A 55 27.21 12.21 -17.42
CA ALA A 55 26.53 12.46 -18.68
C ALA A 55 25.47 11.38 -19.00
N GLN A 56 25.81 10.12 -18.79
CA GLN A 56 24.89 8.98 -19.01
C GLN A 56 23.66 9.08 -18.11
N GLN A 57 23.87 9.26 -16.81
CA GLN A 57 22.77 9.39 -15.84
C GLN A 57 21.96 10.67 -16.10
N GLY A 58 22.64 11.77 -16.45
CA GLY A 58 21.99 13.04 -16.81
C GLY A 58 21.05 12.89 -17.99
N ALA A 59 21.49 12.23 -19.06
CA ALA A 59 20.65 12.00 -20.24
C ALA A 59 19.38 11.19 -19.89
N ALA A 60 19.50 10.14 -19.08
CA ALA A 60 18.37 9.32 -18.64
C ALA A 60 17.38 10.14 -17.78
N ILE A 61 17.89 10.94 -16.84
CA ILE A 61 17.07 11.78 -15.95
C ILE A 61 16.34 12.85 -16.76
N VAL A 62 17.04 13.56 -17.66
CA VAL A 62 16.46 14.60 -18.52
C VAL A 62 15.37 14.04 -19.43
N SER A 63 15.61 12.88 -20.04
CA SER A 63 14.62 12.19 -20.87
C SER A 63 13.34 11.89 -20.07
N ARG A 64 13.50 11.36 -18.86
CA ARG A 64 12.38 11.05 -17.99
C ARG A 64 11.60 12.29 -17.55
N LEU A 65 12.30 13.33 -17.07
CA LEU A 65 11.65 14.57 -16.63
C LEU A 65 10.86 15.23 -17.77
N ARG A 66 11.39 15.19 -19.00
CA ARG A 66 10.67 15.67 -20.19
C ARG A 66 9.43 14.84 -20.51
N ALA A 67 9.54 13.52 -20.40
CA ALA A 67 8.41 12.63 -20.62
C ALA A 67 7.30 12.84 -19.59
N ASP A 68 7.67 13.13 -18.34
CA ASP A 68 6.74 13.44 -17.25
C ASP A 68 6.22 14.90 -17.27
N GLY A 69 6.63 15.72 -18.26
CA GLY A 69 6.23 17.13 -18.40
C GLY A 69 6.79 18.05 -17.32
N VAL A 70 7.84 17.61 -16.61
CA VAL A 70 8.48 18.40 -15.53
C VAL A 70 9.46 19.40 -16.13
N GLN A 71 9.38 20.66 -15.67
CA GLN A 71 10.32 21.69 -16.09
C GLN A 71 11.71 21.40 -15.53
N LEU A 72 12.72 21.41 -16.43
CA LEU A 72 14.10 21.15 -16.03
C LEU A 72 14.67 22.32 -15.21
N PRO A 73 15.40 22.02 -14.12
CA PRO A 73 16.16 23.05 -13.41
C PRO A 73 17.33 23.57 -14.28
N PRO A 74 18.01 24.64 -13.88
CA PRO A 74 19.26 25.10 -14.54
C PRO A 74 20.27 23.94 -14.63
N ALA A 75 21.03 23.92 -15.74
CA ALA A 75 21.91 22.80 -16.08
C ALA A 75 22.97 22.53 -15.00
N ASP A 76 23.54 23.57 -14.42
CA ASP A 76 24.51 23.49 -13.32
C ASP A 76 23.93 22.92 -12.04
N VAL A 77 22.66 23.25 -11.73
CA VAL A 77 21.95 22.68 -10.57
C VAL A 77 21.68 21.21 -10.81
N LEU A 78 21.22 20.85 -12.02
CA LEU A 78 20.94 19.47 -12.38
C LEU A 78 22.20 18.61 -12.33
N GLU A 79 23.31 19.09 -12.92
CA GLU A 79 24.61 18.41 -12.90
C GLU A 79 25.08 18.16 -11.46
N LYS A 80 25.03 19.18 -10.61
CA LYS A 80 25.40 19.04 -9.21
C LYS A 80 24.55 17.97 -8.49
N GLN A 81 23.25 17.94 -8.72
CA GLN A 81 22.36 16.93 -8.11
C GLN A 81 22.69 15.52 -8.61
N ILE A 82 23.03 15.36 -9.90
CA ILE A 82 23.44 14.08 -10.47
C ILE A 82 24.75 13.61 -9.85
N VAL A 83 25.73 14.49 -9.72
CA VAL A 83 27.02 14.18 -9.08
C VAL A 83 26.83 13.74 -7.64
N GLU A 84 26.04 14.49 -6.84
CA GLU A 84 25.74 14.10 -5.45
C GLU A 84 25.05 12.73 -5.37
N ARG A 85 24.10 12.46 -6.26
CA ARG A 85 23.45 11.15 -6.32
C ARG A 85 24.44 10.03 -6.59
N LEU A 86 25.34 10.20 -7.57
CA LEU A 86 26.35 9.22 -7.90
C LEU A 86 27.37 9.02 -6.77
N VAL A 87 27.75 10.09 -6.06
CA VAL A 87 28.59 10.02 -4.87
C VAL A 87 27.93 9.15 -3.79
N VAL A 88 26.67 9.42 -3.46
CA VAL A 88 25.92 8.67 -2.45
C VAL A 88 25.74 7.20 -2.88
N GLU A 89 25.47 6.96 -4.16
CA GLU A 89 25.37 5.61 -4.71
C GLU A 89 26.70 4.85 -4.57
N LYS A 90 27.82 5.50 -4.92
CA LYS A 90 29.18 4.93 -4.80
C LYS A 90 29.50 4.54 -3.36
N ILE A 91 29.18 5.41 -2.40
CA ILE A 91 29.36 5.14 -0.96
C ILE A 91 28.57 3.90 -0.53
N GLN A 92 27.32 3.78 -0.96
CA GLN A 92 26.47 2.62 -0.65
C GLN A 92 27.06 1.33 -1.24
N LEU A 93 27.50 1.36 -2.49
CA LEU A 93 28.10 0.19 -3.15
C LEU A 93 29.41 -0.25 -2.47
N GLN A 94 30.28 0.68 -2.10
CA GLN A 94 31.50 0.39 -1.35
C GLN A 94 31.19 -0.22 0.03
N ARG A 95 30.14 0.26 0.71
CA ARG A 95 29.70 -0.35 1.96
C ARG A 95 29.15 -1.75 1.74
N ALA A 96 28.36 -1.98 0.68
CA ALA A 96 27.85 -3.30 0.33
C ALA A 96 29.01 -4.28 0.08
N GLU A 97 30.04 -3.85 -0.66
CA GLU A 97 31.24 -4.63 -0.94
C GLU A 97 31.97 -4.99 0.35
N ARG A 98 32.23 -4.02 1.25
CA ARG A 98 32.84 -4.28 2.57
C ARG A 98 32.05 -5.26 3.42
N LEU A 99 30.74 -5.34 3.24
CA LEU A 99 29.86 -6.27 3.94
C LEU A 99 29.69 -7.61 3.21
N GLY A 100 30.36 -7.81 2.06
CA GLY A 100 30.27 -9.02 1.25
C GLY A 100 28.92 -9.24 0.60
N ILE A 101 28.16 -8.17 0.36
CA ILE A 101 26.85 -8.25 -0.33
C ILE A 101 27.11 -8.35 -1.83
N THR A 102 26.70 -9.49 -2.41
CA THR A 102 26.85 -9.77 -3.85
C THR A 102 25.55 -10.31 -4.41
N ILE A 103 25.19 -9.87 -5.62
CA ILE A 103 24.05 -10.36 -6.35
C ILE A 103 24.52 -11.40 -7.37
N THR A 104 24.07 -12.64 -7.21
CA THR A 104 24.41 -13.74 -8.14
C THR A 104 23.69 -13.55 -9.49
N ASP A 105 24.20 -14.20 -10.55
CA ASP A 105 23.55 -14.15 -11.86
C ASP A 105 22.16 -14.78 -11.86
N ASP A 106 21.92 -15.80 -11.04
CA ASP A 106 20.60 -16.40 -10.89
C ASP A 106 19.58 -15.42 -10.26
N GLN A 107 19.99 -14.70 -9.23
CA GLN A 107 19.16 -13.66 -8.62
C GLN A 107 18.86 -12.54 -9.61
N LEU A 108 19.87 -12.09 -10.35
CA LEU A 108 19.70 -11.06 -11.38
C LEU A 108 18.78 -11.53 -12.50
N ASN A 109 18.97 -12.74 -13.00
CA ASN A 109 18.12 -13.31 -14.06
C ASN A 109 16.67 -13.49 -13.59
N SER A 110 16.46 -13.88 -12.33
CA SER A 110 15.12 -13.95 -11.74
C SER A 110 14.44 -12.57 -11.68
N ALA A 111 15.17 -11.53 -11.28
CA ALA A 111 14.67 -10.16 -11.26
C ALA A 111 14.33 -9.67 -12.68
N LEU A 112 15.23 -9.84 -13.63
CA LEU A 112 15.02 -9.51 -15.04
C LEU A 112 13.83 -10.28 -15.65
N GLY A 113 13.66 -11.56 -15.30
CA GLY A 113 12.50 -12.37 -15.69
C GLY A 113 11.19 -11.81 -15.14
N THR A 114 11.22 -11.27 -13.92
CA THR A 114 10.05 -10.61 -13.33
C THR A 114 9.72 -9.30 -14.07
N VAL A 115 10.73 -8.50 -14.42
CA VAL A 115 10.55 -7.30 -15.25
C VAL A 115 9.97 -7.66 -16.62
N ALA A 116 10.54 -8.66 -17.30
CA ALA A 116 10.04 -9.12 -18.58
C ALA A 116 8.55 -9.53 -18.49
N LYS A 117 8.20 -10.39 -17.54
CA LYS A 117 6.82 -10.85 -17.33
C LYS A 117 5.82 -9.71 -17.09
N ARG A 118 6.20 -8.69 -16.33
CA ARG A 118 5.35 -7.50 -16.09
C ARG A 118 5.06 -6.71 -17.37
N ASN A 119 5.95 -6.81 -18.36
CA ASN A 119 5.80 -6.21 -19.69
C ASN A 119 5.27 -7.18 -20.73
N GLY A 120 4.78 -8.36 -20.33
CA GLY A 120 4.23 -9.36 -21.25
C GLY A 120 5.31 -10.09 -22.09
N LEU A 121 6.57 -10.03 -21.66
CA LEU A 121 7.72 -10.60 -22.38
C LEU A 121 8.30 -11.80 -21.62
N THR A 122 9.06 -12.62 -22.36
CA THR A 122 9.98 -13.59 -21.76
C THR A 122 11.34 -12.94 -21.49
N LEU A 123 12.17 -13.54 -20.63
CA LEU A 123 13.53 -13.05 -20.38
C LEU A 123 14.37 -13.01 -21.68
N ALA A 124 14.16 -13.96 -22.59
CA ALA A 124 14.87 -14.01 -23.86
C ALA A 124 14.51 -12.86 -24.82
N GLN A 125 13.32 -12.30 -24.73
CA GLN A 125 12.85 -11.18 -25.55
C GLN A 125 13.24 -9.80 -24.98
N LEU A 126 13.67 -9.76 -23.71
CA LEU A 126 14.01 -8.50 -23.05
C LEU A 126 15.14 -7.72 -23.73
N PRO A 127 16.24 -8.36 -24.21
CA PRO A 127 17.30 -7.62 -24.92
C PRO A 127 16.82 -6.90 -26.17
N ASP A 128 16.01 -7.55 -27.00
CA ASP A 128 15.49 -6.97 -28.24
C ASP A 128 14.55 -5.78 -27.94
N ALA A 129 13.67 -5.94 -26.97
CA ALA A 129 12.74 -4.88 -26.53
C ALA A 129 13.46 -3.66 -25.94
N LEU A 130 14.59 -3.85 -25.26
CA LEU A 130 15.42 -2.74 -24.78
C LEU A 130 16.18 -2.06 -25.93
N ALA A 131 16.71 -2.85 -26.89
CA ALA A 131 17.40 -2.33 -28.06
C ALA A 131 16.48 -1.45 -28.94
N GLU A 132 15.20 -1.80 -29.09
CA GLU A 132 14.19 -0.98 -29.77
C GLU A 132 14.00 0.39 -29.09
N GLN A 133 14.28 0.48 -27.81
CA GLN A 133 14.23 1.74 -27.03
C GLN A 133 15.60 2.45 -26.94
N GLY A 134 16.62 1.91 -27.62
CA GLY A 134 17.99 2.45 -27.59
C GLY A 134 18.72 2.19 -26.27
N ILE A 135 18.30 1.20 -25.48
CA ILE A 135 18.90 0.81 -24.19
C ILE A 135 19.81 -0.39 -24.40
N ASP A 136 21.09 -0.27 -24.02
CA ASP A 136 22.02 -1.39 -24.02
C ASP A 136 21.70 -2.39 -22.93
N TYR A 137 21.51 -3.66 -23.31
CA TYR A 137 21.15 -4.70 -22.36
C TYR A 137 22.20 -4.97 -21.27
N THR A 138 23.49 -4.83 -21.61
CA THR A 138 24.60 -5.05 -20.66
C THR A 138 24.60 -3.96 -19.60
N SER A 139 24.44 -2.70 -20.02
CA SER A 139 24.29 -1.56 -19.11
C SER A 139 23.07 -1.72 -18.24
N TYR A 140 21.93 -2.08 -18.80
CA TYR A 140 20.69 -2.34 -18.07
C TYR A 140 20.85 -3.42 -17.00
N ARG A 141 21.50 -4.54 -17.32
CA ARG A 141 21.82 -5.61 -16.35
C ARG A 141 22.69 -5.09 -15.21
N THR A 142 23.66 -4.25 -15.52
CA THR A 142 24.57 -3.65 -14.53
C THR A 142 23.81 -2.73 -13.58
N ASP A 143 22.92 -1.93 -14.12
CA ASP A 143 22.09 -1.01 -13.32
C ASP A 143 21.13 -1.78 -12.39
N ILE A 144 20.46 -2.80 -12.90
CA ILE A 144 19.60 -3.65 -12.06
C ILE A 144 20.41 -4.35 -10.95
N ARG A 145 21.59 -4.88 -11.26
CA ARG A 145 22.45 -5.50 -10.23
C ARG A 145 22.85 -4.48 -9.16
N ARG A 146 23.15 -3.26 -9.55
CA ARG A 146 23.49 -2.15 -8.65
C ARG A 146 22.32 -1.78 -7.73
N GLU A 147 21.13 -1.62 -8.29
CA GLU A 147 19.90 -1.38 -7.53
C GLU A 147 19.62 -2.51 -6.53
N MET A 148 19.72 -3.76 -6.97
CA MET A 148 19.53 -4.93 -6.10
C MET A 148 20.55 -4.97 -4.96
N THR A 149 21.81 -4.62 -5.23
CA THR A 149 22.87 -4.55 -4.22
C THR A 149 22.54 -3.50 -3.15
N ILE A 150 22.13 -2.31 -3.58
CA ILE A 150 21.75 -1.23 -2.68
C ILE A 150 20.51 -1.60 -1.86
N GLU A 151 19.53 -2.22 -2.47
CA GLU A 151 18.33 -2.67 -1.77
C GLU A 151 18.64 -3.75 -0.73
N GLN A 152 19.51 -4.71 -1.06
CA GLN A 152 19.94 -5.73 -0.11
C GLN A 152 20.75 -5.12 1.05
N LEU A 153 21.55 -4.07 0.77
CA LEU A 153 22.25 -3.32 1.80
C LEU A 153 21.27 -2.59 2.74
N ARG A 154 20.25 -1.93 2.18
CA ARG A 154 19.19 -1.27 2.97
C ARG A 154 18.43 -2.25 3.84
N GLN A 155 18.05 -3.40 3.30
CA GLN A 155 17.38 -4.44 4.08
C GLN A 155 18.22 -4.93 5.22
N ARG A 156 19.54 -5.07 5.02
CA ARG A 156 20.46 -5.51 6.07
C ARG A 156 20.69 -4.45 7.14
N ASP A 157 20.92 -3.20 6.74
CA ASP A 157 21.36 -2.13 7.64
C ASP A 157 20.18 -1.41 8.32
N LEU A 158 19.01 -1.31 7.66
CA LEU A 158 17.87 -0.50 8.13
C LEU A 158 16.74 -1.33 8.72
N VAL A 159 16.32 -2.42 8.05
CA VAL A 159 15.14 -3.18 8.48
C VAL A 159 15.23 -3.67 9.93
N PRO A 160 16.39 -4.15 10.44
CA PRO A 160 16.51 -4.57 11.83
C PRO A 160 16.37 -3.43 12.86
N ARG A 161 16.52 -2.18 12.42
CA ARG A 161 16.40 -0.99 13.28
C ARG A 161 14.97 -0.48 13.38
N ILE A 162 14.05 -0.99 12.52
CA ILE A 162 12.70 -0.52 12.42
C ILE A 162 11.78 -1.51 13.11
N ALA A 163 11.50 -1.23 14.38
CA ALA A 163 10.45 -1.90 15.13
C ALA A 163 9.22 -0.98 15.23
N VAL A 164 8.04 -1.57 15.05
CA VAL A 164 6.76 -0.91 15.33
C VAL A 164 6.14 -1.65 16.48
N THR A 165 5.92 -0.96 17.60
CA THR A 165 5.32 -1.56 18.78
C THR A 165 3.80 -1.44 18.75
N ARG A 166 3.12 -2.23 19.55
CA ARG A 166 1.67 -2.18 19.66
C ARG A 166 1.20 -0.84 20.23
N GLU A 167 1.93 -0.33 21.21
CA GLU A 167 1.64 0.96 21.85
C GLU A 167 1.73 2.13 20.85
N GLU A 168 2.70 2.08 19.92
CA GLU A 168 2.82 3.07 18.85
C GLU A 168 1.63 2.99 17.87
N VAL A 169 1.15 1.79 17.58
CA VAL A 169 -0.02 1.59 16.72
C VAL A 169 -1.27 2.12 17.41
N GLU A 170 -1.47 1.78 18.69
CA GLU A 170 -2.60 2.26 19.49
C GLU A 170 -2.59 3.79 19.62
N ALA A 171 -1.45 4.39 19.98
CA ALA A 171 -1.31 5.86 20.06
C ALA A 171 -1.52 6.55 18.70
N TYR A 172 -1.08 5.91 17.59
CA TYR A 172 -1.31 6.43 16.25
C TYR A 172 -2.79 6.41 15.88
N LEU A 173 -3.48 5.32 16.18
CA LEU A 173 -4.93 5.19 15.97
C LEU A 173 -5.71 6.20 16.84
N GLU A 174 -5.34 6.34 18.11
CA GLU A 174 -5.90 7.37 19.00
C GLU A 174 -5.67 8.79 18.46
N SER A 175 -4.47 9.08 17.91
CA SER A 175 -4.16 10.40 17.36
C SER A 175 -4.91 10.72 16.07
N LYS A 176 -5.29 9.70 15.31
CA LYS A 176 -6.18 9.86 14.15
C LYS A 176 -7.63 10.11 14.56
N GLY A 177 -7.97 9.83 15.82
CA GLY A 177 -9.34 9.87 16.33
C GLY A 177 -10.21 8.77 15.72
N ASP A 178 -11.46 8.73 16.13
CA ASP A 178 -12.53 7.95 15.47
C ASP A 178 -12.92 8.56 14.10
N ASP A 179 -12.01 9.32 13.50
CA ASP A 179 -12.18 10.19 12.32
C ASP A 179 -12.36 9.44 10.98
N GLU A 180 -12.67 8.16 11.02
CA GLU A 180 -13.14 7.45 9.82
C GLU A 180 -14.63 7.68 9.56
N ASN A 181 -15.32 8.35 10.49
CA ASN A 181 -16.70 8.74 10.30
C ASN A 181 -16.81 9.91 9.32
N GLU A 182 -17.69 9.75 8.35
CA GLU A 182 -18.14 10.83 7.50
C GLU A 182 -19.52 11.30 7.98
N TYR A 183 -19.69 12.59 7.97
CA TYR A 183 -20.88 13.30 8.44
C TYR A 183 -21.54 13.98 7.25
N ASP A 184 -22.78 13.63 6.97
CA ASP A 184 -23.61 14.37 6.00
C ASP A 184 -24.26 15.51 6.75
N ILE A 185 -23.89 16.74 6.42
CA ILE A 185 -24.31 17.93 7.17
C ILE A 185 -24.97 18.96 6.28
N SER A 186 -25.89 19.71 6.89
CA SER A 186 -26.51 20.90 6.34
C SER A 186 -26.25 22.10 7.25
N HIS A 187 -26.19 23.30 6.68
CA HIS A 187 -25.77 24.52 7.35
C HIS A 187 -26.62 25.72 7.03
N ILE A 188 -26.94 26.53 8.05
CA ILE A 188 -27.55 27.86 7.92
C ILE A 188 -26.58 28.89 8.48
N LEU A 189 -26.36 29.97 7.77
CA LEU A 189 -25.63 31.14 8.21
C LEU A 189 -26.57 32.35 8.29
N ILE A 190 -26.66 32.97 9.45
CA ILE A 190 -27.25 34.33 9.62
C ILE A 190 -26.08 35.29 9.71
N ALA A 191 -25.82 35.99 8.62
CA ALA A 191 -24.63 36.83 8.51
C ALA A 191 -24.74 38.09 9.35
N VAL A 192 -23.63 38.45 10.02
CA VAL A 192 -23.44 39.73 10.68
C VAL A 192 -22.21 40.40 10.08
N PRO A 193 -22.41 41.48 9.28
CA PRO A 193 -21.28 42.15 8.63
C PRO A 193 -20.28 42.74 9.65
N PRO A 194 -18.99 42.83 9.30
CA PRO A 194 -18.02 43.53 10.11
C PRO A 194 -18.44 44.98 10.34
N GLY A 195 -18.48 45.43 11.61
CA GLY A 195 -18.92 46.75 11.96
C GLY A 195 -20.43 46.94 12.13
N ALA A 196 -21.21 45.87 12.06
CA ALA A 196 -22.64 45.89 12.38
C ALA A 196 -22.91 46.48 13.78
N SER A 197 -24.03 47.19 13.93
CA SER A 197 -24.43 47.74 15.20
C SER A 197 -24.77 46.62 16.19
N LYS A 198 -24.78 46.96 17.49
CA LYS A 198 -25.23 46.01 18.52
C LYS A 198 -26.67 45.53 18.25
N SER A 199 -27.55 46.43 17.81
CA SER A 199 -28.93 46.09 17.46
C SER A 199 -29.01 45.07 16.33
N ASP A 200 -28.16 45.19 15.28
CA ASP A 200 -28.16 44.24 14.15
C ASP A 200 -27.69 42.88 14.60
N ARG A 201 -26.69 42.83 15.49
CA ARG A 201 -26.22 41.58 16.07
C ARG A 201 -27.27 40.90 16.95
N ASP A 202 -27.93 41.69 17.82
CA ASP A 202 -29.00 41.20 18.70
C ASP A 202 -30.19 40.65 17.87
N ASN A 203 -30.53 41.32 16.75
CA ASN A 203 -31.54 40.85 15.82
C ASN A 203 -31.14 39.54 15.10
N ALA A 204 -29.90 39.43 14.65
CA ALA A 204 -29.39 38.22 14.05
C ALA A 204 -29.36 37.04 15.04
N GLU A 205 -28.98 37.30 16.28
CA GLU A 205 -29.02 36.31 17.36
C GLU A 205 -30.45 35.86 17.66
N ALA A 206 -31.41 36.78 17.74
CA ALA A 206 -32.82 36.46 17.92
C ALA A 206 -33.37 35.60 16.75
N LEU A 207 -33.01 35.97 15.52
CA LEU A 207 -33.44 35.22 14.32
C LEU A 207 -32.85 33.79 14.29
N VAL A 208 -31.56 33.62 14.59
CA VAL A 208 -30.96 32.26 14.57
C VAL A 208 -31.56 31.39 15.65
N ARG A 209 -31.92 31.95 16.84
CA ARG A 209 -32.62 31.21 17.90
C ARG A 209 -34.04 30.81 17.48
N GLU A 210 -34.78 31.72 16.83
CA GLU A 210 -36.09 31.41 16.27
C GLU A 210 -35.99 30.23 15.25
N ILE A 211 -35.00 30.27 14.33
CA ILE A 211 -34.80 29.23 13.36
C ILE A 211 -34.43 27.90 14.04
N TYR A 212 -33.60 27.94 15.07
CA TYR A 212 -33.22 26.76 15.86
C TYR A 212 -34.46 26.10 16.50
N GLU A 213 -35.32 26.89 17.14
CA GLU A 213 -36.56 26.39 17.75
C GLU A 213 -37.51 25.79 16.72
N ARG A 214 -37.66 26.44 15.55
CA ARG A 214 -38.50 25.94 14.45
C ARG A 214 -37.97 24.60 13.90
N ALA A 215 -36.65 24.51 13.71
CA ALA A 215 -36.01 23.28 13.24
C ALA A 215 -36.19 22.12 14.24
N ASN A 216 -36.02 22.38 15.54
CA ASN A 216 -36.23 21.36 16.58
C ASN A 216 -37.70 20.97 16.75
N ASN A 217 -38.64 21.83 16.38
CA ASN A 217 -40.06 21.55 16.37
C ASN A 217 -40.53 20.81 15.10
N GLY A 218 -39.57 20.41 14.24
CA GLY A 218 -39.83 19.55 13.09
C GLY A 218 -40.08 20.30 11.77
N GLU A 219 -39.86 21.61 11.72
CA GLU A 219 -39.89 22.34 10.46
C GLU A 219 -38.68 21.93 9.57
N ASP A 220 -38.89 21.88 8.28
CA ASP A 220 -37.90 21.40 7.33
C ASP A 220 -36.70 22.36 7.31
N PHE A 221 -35.55 21.85 7.74
CA PHE A 221 -34.29 22.60 7.79
C PHE A 221 -33.85 23.14 6.41
N ALA A 222 -34.15 22.41 5.33
CA ALA A 222 -33.83 22.87 4.00
C ALA A 222 -34.67 24.07 3.58
N GLN A 223 -35.95 24.09 3.96
CA GLN A 223 -36.82 25.25 3.74
C GLN A 223 -36.37 26.45 4.56
N LEU A 224 -35.98 26.23 5.82
CA LEU A 224 -35.43 27.29 6.67
C LEU A 224 -34.11 27.84 6.09
N ALA A 225 -33.26 26.99 5.54
CA ALA A 225 -32.02 27.42 4.89
C ALA A 225 -32.30 28.27 3.64
N VAL A 226 -33.23 27.84 2.77
CA VAL A 226 -33.62 28.61 1.58
C VAL A 226 -34.21 29.97 1.96
N ALA A 227 -35.00 30.02 3.04
CA ALA A 227 -35.69 31.24 3.45
C ALA A 227 -34.78 32.26 4.18
N HIS A 228 -33.81 31.78 4.94
CA HIS A 228 -33.10 32.64 5.91
C HIS A 228 -31.58 32.63 5.81
N SER A 229 -30.97 31.59 5.16
CA SER A 229 -29.52 31.46 5.15
C SER A 229 -28.85 32.44 4.18
N ASN A 230 -27.76 33.05 4.65
CA ASN A 230 -26.81 33.81 3.82
C ASN A 230 -25.63 32.95 3.34
N GLY A 231 -25.63 31.63 3.62
CA GLY A 231 -24.57 30.70 3.20
C GLY A 231 -24.61 30.43 1.70
N GLN A 232 -23.49 29.98 1.13
CA GLN A 232 -23.38 29.71 -0.30
C GLN A 232 -24.36 28.62 -0.78
N GLN A 233 -24.66 27.64 0.08
CA GLN A 233 -25.58 26.52 -0.20
C GLN A 233 -27.04 26.81 0.21
N ALA A 234 -27.39 28.06 0.51
CA ALA A 234 -28.73 28.43 0.98
C ALA A 234 -29.83 27.93 0.05
N LEU A 235 -29.71 28.18 -1.26
CA LEU A 235 -30.69 27.74 -2.28
C LEU A 235 -30.71 26.23 -2.54
N GLU A 236 -29.70 25.51 -2.02
CA GLU A 236 -29.59 24.05 -2.07
C GLU A 236 -30.04 23.40 -0.73
N GLY A 237 -30.82 24.16 0.07
CA GLY A 237 -31.27 23.72 1.39
C GLY A 237 -30.19 23.68 2.46
N GLY A 238 -29.10 24.40 2.25
CA GLY A 238 -27.95 24.45 3.15
C GLY A 238 -27.04 23.21 3.07
N LYS A 239 -27.23 22.32 2.11
CA LYS A 239 -26.55 21.00 2.07
C LYS A 239 -25.07 21.14 1.75
N ILE A 240 -24.19 20.71 2.66
CA ILE A 240 -22.74 20.62 2.48
C ILE A 240 -22.34 19.21 1.99
N GLY A 241 -23.13 18.20 2.36
CA GLY A 241 -22.91 16.80 2.01
C GLY A 241 -21.86 16.13 2.90
N TRP A 242 -21.45 14.93 2.49
CA TRP A 242 -20.53 14.08 3.23
C TRP A 242 -19.15 14.70 3.39
N ARG A 243 -18.67 14.81 4.64
CA ARG A 243 -17.35 15.31 5.00
C ARG A 243 -16.81 14.51 6.19
N LYS A 244 -15.50 14.27 6.21
CA LYS A 244 -14.80 13.84 7.42
C LYS A 244 -14.70 15.02 8.40
N ALA A 245 -14.57 14.75 9.70
CA ALA A 245 -14.45 15.82 10.72
C ALA A 245 -13.29 16.78 10.40
N GLU A 246 -12.14 16.26 9.97
CA GLU A 246 -10.96 17.05 9.56
C GLU A 246 -11.17 17.96 8.34
N GLN A 247 -12.19 17.68 7.51
CA GLN A 247 -12.57 18.48 6.34
C GLN A 247 -13.58 19.58 6.68
N LEU A 248 -14.08 19.58 7.90
CA LEU A 248 -14.98 20.60 8.42
C LEU A 248 -14.18 21.74 9.06
N PRO A 249 -14.69 23.00 9.01
CA PRO A 249 -14.18 24.03 9.89
C PRO A 249 -14.21 23.55 11.34
N THR A 250 -13.15 23.79 12.11
CA THR A 250 -13.03 23.35 13.52
C THR A 250 -14.28 23.68 14.33
N LEU A 251 -14.86 24.86 14.09
CA LEU A 251 -16.09 25.33 14.72
C LEU A 251 -17.29 24.36 14.53
N PHE A 252 -17.35 23.65 13.41
CA PHE A 252 -18.40 22.66 13.13
C PHE A 252 -17.99 21.27 13.58
N ALA A 253 -16.72 20.91 13.36
CA ALA A 253 -16.20 19.59 13.71
C ALA A 253 -16.43 19.27 15.20
N ASP A 254 -16.10 20.21 16.09
CA ASP A 254 -16.25 20.07 17.55
C ASP A 254 -17.71 19.82 17.98
N GLN A 255 -18.67 20.26 17.20
CA GLN A 255 -20.09 20.04 17.46
C GLN A 255 -20.60 18.75 16.84
N VAL A 256 -20.30 18.55 15.55
CA VAL A 256 -20.85 17.47 14.73
C VAL A 256 -20.46 16.09 15.24
N VAL A 257 -19.21 15.92 15.73
CA VAL A 257 -18.70 14.64 16.25
C VAL A 257 -19.52 14.09 17.42
N GLY A 258 -20.09 15.00 18.26
CA GLY A 258 -20.92 14.61 19.42
C GLY A 258 -22.43 14.55 19.14
N MET A 259 -22.87 14.89 17.91
CA MET A 259 -24.30 14.98 17.60
C MET A 259 -24.91 13.62 17.21
N THR A 260 -26.22 13.51 17.41
CA THR A 260 -27.03 12.41 16.89
C THR A 260 -27.57 12.77 15.52
N ALA A 261 -27.58 11.83 14.56
CA ALA A 261 -28.16 12.07 13.25
C ALA A 261 -29.63 12.54 13.36
N GLY A 262 -29.96 13.54 12.56
CA GLY A 262 -31.26 14.22 12.58
C GLY A 262 -31.35 15.42 13.51
N THR A 263 -30.33 15.71 14.35
CA THR A 263 -30.37 16.85 15.28
C THR A 263 -29.71 18.10 14.71
N VAL A 264 -30.07 19.28 15.28
CA VAL A 264 -29.52 20.59 14.93
C VAL A 264 -28.67 21.08 16.08
N SER A 265 -27.51 21.69 15.80
CA SER A 265 -26.63 22.28 16.81
C SER A 265 -27.30 23.50 17.47
N GLU A 266 -26.88 23.83 18.68
CA GLU A 266 -27.16 25.18 19.21
C GLU A 266 -26.53 26.23 18.28
N PRO A 267 -27.02 27.51 18.33
CA PRO A 267 -26.44 28.61 17.57
C PRO A 267 -24.96 28.82 17.89
N ILE A 268 -24.12 28.70 16.86
CA ILE A 268 -22.66 28.83 16.94
C ILE A 268 -22.27 30.24 16.49
N SER A 269 -21.59 31.02 17.31
CA SER A 269 -21.14 32.36 16.95
C SER A 269 -19.76 32.35 16.30
N SER A 270 -19.59 33.13 15.22
CA SER A 270 -18.33 33.35 14.54
C SER A 270 -18.11 34.83 14.17
N GLY A 271 -16.97 35.10 13.50
CA GLY A 271 -16.71 36.44 12.96
C GLY A 271 -17.62 36.84 11.79
N SER A 272 -18.26 35.88 11.11
CA SER A 272 -19.18 36.09 9.98
C SER A 272 -20.66 36.14 10.39
N GLY A 273 -20.98 35.81 11.64
CA GLY A 273 -22.36 35.77 12.14
C GLY A 273 -22.65 34.53 12.99
N PHE A 274 -23.89 34.08 12.90
CA PHE A 274 -24.37 32.91 13.63
C PHE A 274 -24.64 31.74 12.69
N HIS A 275 -24.31 30.55 13.12
CA HIS A 275 -24.41 29.33 12.34
C HIS A 275 -25.30 28.30 13.04
N LEU A 276 -26.07 27.55 12.27
CA LEU A 276 -26.71 26.31 12.70
C LEU A 276 -26.21 25.20 11.81
N VAL A 277 -25.85 24.07 12.39
CA VAL A 277 -25.44 22.86 11.66
C VAL A 277 -26.42 21.74 12.00
N ARG A 278 -26.98 21.09 10.99
CA ARG A 278 -27.74 19.86 11.17
C ARG A 278 -26.89 18.67 10.72
N LEU A 279 -26.78 17.68 11.58
CA LEU A 279 -26.26 16.38 11.20
C LEU A 279 -27.38 15.56 10.56
N ASP A 280 -27.32 15.41 9.23
CA ASP A 280 -28.34 14.67 8.50
C ASP A 280 -28.15 13.16 8.68
N GLN A 281 -26.95 12.68 8.48
CA GLN A 281 -26.56 11.27 8.65
C GLN A 281 -25.10 11.15 9.06
N THR A 282 -24.77 10.03 9.69
CA THR A 282 -23.39 9.62 9.95
C THR A 282 -23.19 8.28 9.30
N ARG A 283 -22.08 8.12 8.58
CA ARG A 283 -21.60 6.80 8.16
C ARG A 283 -20.20 6.61 8.70
N GLY A 284 -20.02 5.48 9.36
CA GLY A 284 -18.70 5.00 9.73
C GLY A 284 -18.05 4.26 8.57
N ARG A 285 -16.82 3.81 8.79
CA ARG A 285 -16.21 2.83 7.89
C ARG A 285 -17.14 1.63 7.77
N GLU A 286 -17.42 1.20 6.53
CA GLU A 286 -18.11 -0.07 6.34
C GLU A 286 -17.30 -1.18 7.02
N PRO A 287 -17.93 -2.02 7.86
CA PRO A 287 -17.21 -3.07 8.53
C PRO A 287 -16.54 -4.00 7.50
N VAL A 288 -15.28 -4.30 7.72
CA VAL A 288 -14.54 -5.26 6.89
C VAL A 288 -14.95 -6.66 7.33
N MET A 289 -16.02 -7.17 6.72
CA MET A 289 -16.50 -8.50 7.01
C MET A 289 -15.58 -9.56 6.40
N VAL A 290 -15.09 -10.47 7.23
CA VAL A 290 -14.22 -11.58 6.81
C VAL A 290 -14.93 -12.89 7.08
N LYS A 291 -15.05 -13.72 6.04
CA LYS A 291 -15.54 -15.09 6.18
C LYS A 291 -14.49 -15.96 6.85
N GLN A 292 -14.88 -16.60 7.93
CA GLN A 292 -14.14 -17.67 8.58
C GLN A 292 -14.89 -18.99 8.42
N ARG A 293 -14.13 -20.04 8.25
CA ARG A 293 -14.64 -21.42 8.13
C ARG A 293 -13.99 -22.29 9.18
N HIS A 294 -14.81 -23.03 9.91
CA HIS A 294 -14.36 -24.06 10.82
C HIS A 294 -14.45 -25.38 10.07
N ALA A 295 -13.32 -25.99 9.84
CA ALA A 295 -13.23 -27.21 9.06
C ALA A 295 -12.44 -28.27 9.83
N ARG A 296 -12.67 -29.53 9.47
CA ARG A 296 -11.83 -30.66 9.87
C ARG A 296 -11.45 -31.49 8.66
N HIS A 297 -10.35 -32.21 8.76
CA HIS A 297 -9.89 -33.05 7.66
C HIS A 297 -9.25 -34.36 8.09
N ILE A 298 -9.21 -35.31 7.17
CA ILE A 298 -8.40 -36.51 7.21
C ILE A 298 -7.40 -36.44 6.06
N LEU A 299 -6.12 -36.68 6.33
CA LEU A 299 -5.06 -36.74 5.33
C LEU A 299 -4.53 -38.17 5.21
N ILE A 300 -4.43 -38.64 3.98
CA ILE A 300 -3.72 -39.89 3.64
C ILE A 300 -2.57 -39.56 2.71
N THR A 301 -1.34 -39.74 3.17
CA THR A 301 -0.12 -39.37 2.45
C THR A 301 0.44 -40.59 1.71
N PRO A 302 0.64 -40.51 0.38
CA PRO A 302 1.39 -41.52 -0.36
C PRO A 302 2.84 -41.62 0.11
N ASN A 303 3.39 -42.82 0.17
CA ASN A 303 4.78 -43.08 0.53
C ASN A 303 5.33 -44.33 -0.22
N GLU A 304 6.53 -44.75 0.12
CA GLU A 304 7.18 -45.92 -0.55
C GLU A 304 6.37 -47.21 -0.44
N LEU A 305 5.52 -47.36 0.60
CA LEU A 305 4.69 -48.56 0.85
C LEU A 305 3.23 -48.36 0.44
N LYS A 306 2.81 -47.13 0.19
CA LYS A 306 1.43 -46.75 -0.12
C LYS A 306 1.47 -45.88 -1.39
N THR A 307 1.06 -46.41 -2.52
CA THR A 307 1.02 -45.64 -3.77
C THR A 307 -0.04 -44.54 -3.72
N ASP A 308 0.01 -43.61 -4.68
CA ASP A 308 -1.03 -42.57 -4.79
C ASP A 308 -2.42 -43.17 -5.03
N ALA A 309 -2.49 -44.27 -5.80
CA ALA A 309 -3.73 -44.99 -6.03
C ALA A 309 -4.27 -45.69 -4.77
N ASP A 310 -3.40 -46.26 -3.94
CA ASP A 310 -3.79 -46.86 -2.67
C ASP A 310 -4.30 -45.83 -1.69
N ALA A 311 -3.61 -44.69 -1.60
CA ALA A 311 -4.02 -43.55 -0.75
C ALA A 311 -5.39 -43.00 -1.18
N ARG A 312 -5.62 -42.88 -2.49
CA ARG A 312 -6.92 -42.48 -3.04
C ARG A 312 -8.01 -43.49 -2.70
N SER A 313 -7.75 -44.78 -2.90
CA SER A 313 -8.72 -45.83 -2.57
C SER A 313 -9.07 -45.81 -1.07
N GLN A 314 -8.06 -45.73 -0.20
CA GLN A 314 -8.23 -45.67 1.25
C GLN A 314 -9.08 -44.48 1.68
N ILE A 315 -8.83 -43.26 1.16
CA ILE A 315 -9.61 -42.07 1.52
C ILE A 315 -11.03 -42.14 0.99
N SER A 316 -11.23 -42.77 -0.21
CA SER A 316 -12.57 -42.99 -0.78
C SER A 316 -13.38 -43.96 0.03
N ASP A 317 -12.80 -45.06 0.45
CA ASP A 317 -13.45 -46.03 1.33
C ASP A 317 -13.84 -45.45 2.70
N LEU A 318 -12.98 -44.53 3.23
CA LEU A 318 -13.29 -43.78 4.44
C LEU A 318 -14.47 -42.82 4.23
N ALA A 319 -14.46 -42.08 3.10
CA ALA A 319 -15.54 -41.15 2.74
C ALA A 319 -16.89 -41.91 2.65
N ASP A 320 -16.90 -43.06 2.02
CA ASP A 320 -18.13 -43.86 1.87
C ASP A 320 -18.63 -44.40 3.24
N LYS A 321 -17.76 -44.88 4.11
CA LYS A 321 -18.13 -45.32 5.46
C LYS A 321 -18.66 -44.20 6.35
N ILE A 322 -18.08 -43.00 6.23
CA ILE A 322 -18.54 -41.84 6.99
C ILE A 322 -19.89 -41.38 6.45
N ARG A 323 -20.09 -41.34 5.13
CA ARG A 323 -21.35 -40.95 4.49
C ARG A 323 -22.49 -41.93 4.80
N SER A 324 -22.19 -43.23 4.90
CA SER A 324 -23.19 -44.24 5.29
C SER A 324 -23.51 -44.23 6.77
N GLY A 325 -22.71 -43.57 7.61
CA GLY A 325 -22.85 -43.58 9.05
C GLY A 325 -22.21 -44.78 9.74
N ASP A 326 -21.46 -45.61 8.98
CA ASP A 326 -20.76 -46.80 9.51
C ASP A 326 -19.46 -46.42 10.25
N ALA A 327 -18.99 -45.17 10.09
CA ALA A 327 -17.81 -44.66 10.78
C ALA A 327 -18.01 -43.19 11.18
N ASP A 328 -17.44 -42.83 12.32
CA ASP A 328 -17.39 -41.46 12.80
C ASP A 328 -16.16 -40.71 12.22
N PHE A 329 -16.35 -39.48 11.75
CA PHE A 329 -15.26 -38.69 11.15
C PHE A 329 -14.13 -38.46 12.15
N GLU A 330 -14.44 -38.07 13.38
CA GLU A 330 -13.46 -37.76 14.40
C GLU A 330 -12.62 -38.99 14.80
N GLU A 331 -13.26 -40.14 14.94
CA GLU A 331 -12.56 -41.41 15.23
C GLU A 331 -11.66 -41.84 14.05
N MET A 332 -12.15 -41.67 12.82
CA MET A 332 -11.33 -41.95 11.61
C MET A 332 -10.15 -41.00 11.48
N ALA A 333 -10.34 -39.73 11.76
CA ALA A 333 -9.24 -38.74 11.77
C ALA A 333 -8.18 -39.13 12.82
N LYS A 334 -8.58 -39.51 14.04
CA LYS A 334 -7.65 -39.91 15.11
C LYS A 334 -6.84 -41.18 14.76
N THR A 335 -7.45 -42.12 14.07
CA THR A 335 -6.85 -43.44 13.84
C THR A 335 -6.12 -43.53 12.48
N MET A 336 -6.62 -42.84 11.48
CA MET A 336 -6.19 -43.02 10.08
C MET A 336 -5.49 -41.83 9.47
N SER A 337 -5.63 -40.61 10.05
CA SER A 337 -5.02 -39.41 9.47
C SER A 337 -3.51 -39.40 9.64
N ASP A 338 -2.81 -39.08 8.54
CA ASP A 338 -1.37 -38.85 8.53
C ASP A 338 -0.98 -37.45 9.01
N ASP A 339 -1.94 -36.51 9.10
CA ASP A 339 -1.71 -35.20 9.75
C ASP A 339 -1.73 -35.31 11.27
N LYS A 340 -0.56 -35.57 11.84
CA LYS A 340 -0.40 -35.72 13.29
C LYS A 340 -0.71 -34.46 14.10
N GLY A 341 -0.67 -33.28 13.42
CA GLY A 341 -0.98 -32.00 14.06
C GLY A 341 -2.45 -31.84 14.44
N THR A 342 -3.35 -32.41 13.65
CA THR A 342 -4.79 -32.30 13.83
C THR A 342 -5.47 -33.64 14.20
N ALA A 343 -4.88 -34.77 13.85
CA ALA A 343 -5.45 -36.11 14.08
C ALA A 343 -5.95 -36.31 15.52
N ALA A 344 -5.14 -35.98 16.54
CA ALA A 344 -5.49 -36.13 17.94
C ALA A 344 -6.75 -35.33 18.35
N ARG A 345 -7.08 -34.27 17.58
CA ARG A 345 -8.28 -33.46 17.77
C ARG A 345 -9.38 -33.78 16.75
N GLY A 346 -9.38 -35.01 16.20
CA GLY A 346 -10.39 -35.40 15.23
C GLY A 346 -10.26 -34.72 13.85
N GLY A 347 -9.06 -34.27 13.51
CA GLY A 347 -8.79 -33.55 12.28
C GLY A 347 -9.13 -32.05 12.30
N ASP A 348 -9.50 -31.51 13.48
CA ASP A 348 -9.94 -30.12 13.64
C ASP A 348 -8.85 -29.12 13.30
N LEU A 349 -9.13 -28.26 12.30
CA LEU A 349 -8.30 -27.17 11.81
C LEU A 349 -8.61 -25.82 12.48
N GLY A 350 -9.69 -25.77 13.28
CA GLY A 350 -10.20 -24.55 13.87
C GLY A 350 -10.76 -23.54 12.85
N TRP A 351 -11.02 -22.33 13.32
CA TRP A 351 -11.50 -21.24 12.47
C TRP A 351 -10.39 -20.69 11.60
N GLN A 352 -10.56 -20.76 10.29
CA GLN A 352 -9.58 -20.33 9.29
C GLN A 352 -10.19 -19.32 8.32
N ARG A 353 -9.33 -18.39 7.84
CA ARG A 353 -9.68 -17.44 6.78
C ARG A 353 -9.37 -18.03 5.42
N ARG A 354 -9.98 -17.46 4.38
CA ARG A 354 -9.64 -17.81 3.01
C ARG A 354 -8.17 -17.50 2.72
N GLY A 355 -7.49 -18.39 1.99
CA GLY A 355 -6.08 -18.28 1.65
C GLY A 355 -5.13 -18.91 2.68
N THR A 356 -5.66 -19.58 3.72
CA THR A 356 -4.84 -20.32 4.70
C THR A 356 -4.30 -21.63 4.13
N PHE A 357 -5.08 -22.27 3.28
CA PHE A 357 -4.76 -23.59 2.74
C PHE A 357 -4.23 -23.54 1.31
N VAL A 358 -3.68 -24.67 0.84
CA VAL A 358 -3.26 -24.80 -0.57
C VAL A 358 -4.47 -24.71 -1.50
N PRO A 359 -4.28 -24.24 -2.76
CA PRO A 359 -5.39 -23.91 -3.65
C PRO A 359 -6.42 -25.02 -3.86
N GLN A 360 -5.98 -26.29 -3.94
CA GLN A 360 -6.86 -27.43 -4.14
C GLN A 360 -7.78 -27.67 -2.92
N PHE A 361 -7.24 -27.52 -1.71
CA PHE A 361 -7.98 -27.63 -0.46
C PHE A 361 -8.98 -26.45 -0.34
N GLU A 362 -8.53 -25.24 -0.61
CA GLU A 362 -9.39 -24.04 -0.61
C GLU A 362 -10.57 -24.18 -1.56
N ALA A 363 -10.29 -24.62 -2.80
CA ALA A 363 -11.34 -24.77 -3.81
C ALA A 363 -12.42 -25.81 -3.38
N ALA A 364 -11.99 -26.91 -2.76
CA ALA A 364 -12.92 -27.90 -2.23
C ALA A 364 -13.73 -27.33 -1.07
N LEU A 365 -13.08 -26.67 -0.12
CA LEU A 365 -13.74 -26.07 1.05
C LEU A 365 -14.71 -24.94 0.68
N ASP A 366 -14.41 -24.18 -0.39
CA ASP A 366 -15.28 -23.11 -0.91
C ASP A 366 -16.60 -23.67 -1.50
N GLY A 367 -16.60 -24.93 -1.94
CA GLY A 367 -17.78 -25.60 -2.51
C GLY A 367 -18.72 -26.24 -1.50
N LEU A 368 -18.33 -26.30 -0.22
CA LEU A 368 -19.09 -27.03 0.81
C LEU A 368 -20.07 -26.10 1.56
N ALA A 369 -21.23 -26.63 1.86
CA ALA A 369 -22.13 -26.05 2.86
C ALA A 369 -21.75 -26.52 4.28
N PRO A 370 -22.10 -25.77 5.35
CA PRO A 370 -21.92 -26.22 6.72
C PRO A 370 -22.54 -27.60 6.97
N GLY A 371 -21.77 -28.51 7.55
CA GLY A 371 -22.12 -29.92 7.76
C GLY A 371 -21.85 -30.82 6.55
N GLU A 372 -21.33 -30.30 5.45
CA GLU A 372 -21.05 -31.05 4.22
C GLU A 372 -19.59 -31.52 4.18
N MET A 373 -19.38 -32.71 3.63
CA MET A 373 -18.08 -33.35 3.44
C MET A 373 -17.74 -33.43 1.93
N SER A 374 -16.50 -33.08 1.58
CA SER A 374 -16.00 -33.12 0.22
C SER A 374 -15.90 -34.54 -0.33
N ASP A 375 -15.72 -34.64 -1.65
CA ASP A 375 -15.07 -35.82 -2.23
C ASP A 375 -13.58 -35.81 -1.89
N PRO A 376 -12.86 -36.95 -2.08
CA PRO A 376 -11.42 -36.99 -1.90
C PRO A 376 -10.66 -35.96 -2.76
N VAL A 377 -9.89 -35.08 -2.13
CA VAL A 377 -9.19 -33.95 -2.74
C VAL A 377 -7.69 -34.20 -2.77
N ARG A 378 -7.06 -34.14 -3.94
CA ARG A 378 -5.61 -34.29 -4.09
C ARG A 378 -4.89 -32.94 -3.87
N SER A 379 -3.90 -32.94 -2.99
CA SER A 379 -3.00 -31.80 -2.75
C SER A 379 -1.53 -32.24 -2.83
N PRO A 380 -0.55 -31.32 -2.77
CA PRO A 380 0.87 -31.70 -2.67
C PRO A 380 1.21 -32.57 -1.45
N PHE A 381 0.40 -32.56 -0.41
CA PHE A 381 0.61 -33.32 0.83
C PHE A 381 0.02 -34.74 0.80
N GLY A 382 -0.92 -34.99 -0.09
CA GLY A 382 -1.63 -36.25 -0.16
C GLY A 382 -3.10 -36.08 -0.53
N TRP A 383 -3.92 -37.05 -0.14
CA TRP A 383 -5.36 -37.06 -0.33
C TRP A 383 -6.08 -36.63 0.93
N HIS A 384 -6.97 -35.66 0.79
CA HIS A 384 -7.75 -35.09 1.87
C HIS A 384 -9.22 -35.46 1.73
N LEU A 385 -9.86 -35.73 2.88
CA LEU A 385 -11.30 -35.66 3.05
C LEU A 385 -11.58 -34.48 3.98
N ILE A 386 -12.39 -33.54 3.52
CA ILE A 386 -12.60 -32.25 4.19
C ILE A 386 -14.07 -32.13 4.56
N GLU A 387 -14.35 -31.68 5.77
CA GLU A 387 -15.69 -31.34 6.19
C GLU A 387 -15.75 -29.91 6.69
N LEU A 388 -16.68 -29.14 6.15
CA LEU A 388 -16.99 -27.80 6.65
C LEU A 388 -17.97 -27.93 7.82
N MET A 389 -17.49 -27.69 9.03
CA MET A 389 -18.33 -27.75 10.22
C MET A 389 -19.25 -26.55 10.33
N GLU A 390 -18.66 -25.35 10.25
CA GLU A 390 -19.36 -24.08 10.38
C GLU A 390 -18.72 -23.00 9.52
N ALA A 391 -19.50 -22.00 9.15
CA ALA A 391 -19.04 -20.76 8.51
C ALA A 391 -19.63 -19.55 9.23
N ARG A 392 -18.83 -18.51 9.39
CA ARG A 392 -19.27 -17.25 10.00
C ARG A 392 -18.63 -16.04 9.30
N GLU A 393 -19.28 -14.91 9.43
CA GLU A 393 -18.69 -13.62 9.08
C GLU A 393 -18.38 -12.87 10.39
N ILE A 394 -17.17 -12.34 10.47
CA ILE A 394 -16.74 -11.51 11.59
C ILE A 394 -16.31 -10.15 11.09
N ASP A 395 -16.59 -9.12 11.87
CA ASP A 395 -16.02 -7.80 11.64
C ASP A 395 -14.52 -7.82 11.99
N ASN A 396 -13.71 -7.54 11.00
CA ASN A 396 -12.24 -7.50 11.11
C ASN A 396 -11.68 -6.09 10.97
N SER A 397 -12.54 -5.08 11.03
CA SER A 397 -12.17 -3.68 10.81
C SER A 397 -11.04 -3.24 11.72
N GLN A 398 -11.12 -3.56 13.02
CA GLN A 398 -10.11 -3.18 14.00
C GLN A 398 -8.74 -3.78 13.68
N GLU A 399 -8.67 -5.08 13.36
CA GLU A 399 -7.40 -5.73 13.00
C GLU A 399 -6.83 -5.13 11.71
N GLN A 400 -7.70 -4.85 10.74
CA GLN A 400 -7.28 -4.21 9.49
C GLN A 400 -6.73 -2.80 9.71
N SER A 401 -7.37 -2.00 10.57
CA SER A 401 -6.88 -0.69 10.96
C SER A 401 -5.52 -0.76 11.66
N MET A 402 -5.34 -1.72 12.57
CA MET A 402 -4.04 -1.94 13.22
C MET A 402 -2.93 -2.33 12.23
N ILE A 403 -3.24 -3.19 11.26
CA ILE A 403 -2.29 -3.58 10.20
C ILE A 403 -1.90 -2.36 9.36
N GLN A 404 -2.88 -1.57 8.88
CA GLN A 404 -2.63 -0.36 8.09
C GLN A 404 -1.83 0.67 8.87
N ALA A 405 -2.18 0.94 10.11
CA ALA A 405 -1.46 1.85 10.99
C ALA A 405 0.00 1.39 11.19
N SER A 406 0.21 0.09 11.41
CA SER A 406 1.55 -0.48 11.55
C SER A 406 2.38 -0.31 10.27
N GLU A 407 1.77 -0.50 9.10
CA GLU A 407 2.44 -0.31 7.80
C GLU A 407 2.80 1.18 7.56
N GLU A 408 1.90 2.10 7.88
CA GLU A 408 2.14 3.54 7.76
C GLU A 408 3.26 4.02 8.71
N ILE A 409 3.24 3.57 9.97
CA ILE A 409 4.30 3.88 10.94
C ILE A 409 5.64 3.31 10.45
N ARG A 410 5.65 2.06 10.00
CA ARG A 410 6.84 1.40 9.46
C ARG A 410 7.41 2.14 8.26
N SER A 411 6.57 2.54 7.32
CA SER A 411 6.96 3.30 6.13
C SER A 411 7.59 4.64 6.49
N ARG A 412 6.98 5.38 7.41
CA ARG A 412 7.49 6.66 7.92
C ARG A 412 8.84 6.50 8.65
N LYS A 413 8.95 5.49 9.52
CA LYS A 413 10.21 5.17 10.21
C LYS A 413 11.30 4.78 9.22
N LEU A 414 10.97 3.97 8.21
CA LEU A 414 11.92 3.57 7.17
C LEU A 414 12.45 4.78 6.40
N GLN A 415 11.57 5.71 6.03
CA GLN A 415 11.99 6.93 5.36
C GLN A 415 12.95 7.76 6.24
N GLN A 416 12.57 8.02 7.49
CA GLN A 416 13.40 8.79 8.43
C GLN A 416 14.76 8.12 8.71
N GLU A 417 14.76 6.81 8.91
CA GLU A 417 15.99 6.06 9.13
C GLU A 417 16.87 6.02 7.86
N THR A 418 16.25 5.96 6.67
CA THR A 418 16.98 6.01 5.40
C THR A 418 17.69 7.36 5.24
N GLU A 419 17.00 8.47 5.50
CA GLU A 419 17.59 9.81 5.41
C GLU A 419 18.77 9.97 6.39
N ARG A 420 18.57 9.55 7.65
CA ARG A 420 19.59 9.60 8.69
C ARG A 420 20.81 8.72 8.34
N TRP A 421 20.55 7.52 7.86
CA TRP A 421 21.59 6.58 7.45
C TRP A 421 22.38 7.08 6.25
N LEU A 422 21.73 7.68 5.25
CA LEU A 422 22.43 8.27 4.10
C LEU A 422 23.31 9.45 4.52
N MET A 423 22.81 10.33 5.42
CA MET A 423 23.63 11.40 6.00
C MET A 423 24.85 10.83 6.73
N GLN A 424 24.66 9.82 7.59
CA GLN A 424 25.75 9.17 8.30
C GLN A 424 26.79 8.58 7.33
N LEU A 425 26.34 7.83 6.31
CA LEU A 425 27.25 7.26 5.31
C LEU A 425 28.03 8.34 4.56
N ARG A 426 27.37 9.47 4.28
CA ARG A 426 27.99 10.62 3.60
C ARG A 426 29.04 11.31 4.48
N ASP A 427 28.76 11.46 5.78
CA ASP A 427 29.68 12.07 6.74
C ASP A 427 30.91 11.20 7.03
N GLU A 428 30.75 9.87 7.01
CA GLU A 428 31.84 8.91 7.18
C GLU A 428 32.74 8.78 5.95
N ALA A 429 32.29 9.22 4.77
CA ALA A 429 32.99 9.05 3.52
C ALA A 429 33.91 10.25 3.21
N PHE A 430 35.13 9.95 2.74
CA PHE A 430 35.95 10.97 2.11
C PHE A 430 35.46 11.28 0.71
N VAL A 431 35.10 12.55 0.44
CA VAL A 431 34.67 13.01 -0.89
C VAL A 431 35.40 14.28 -1.24
N ASP A 432 36.04 14.27 -2.41
CA ASP A 432 36.80 15.41 -2.97
C ASP A 432 36.31 15.68 -4.39
N TYR A 433 35.65 16.82 -4.59
CA TYR A 433 35.15 17.27 -5.89
C TYR A 433 36.26 17.91 -6.70
N LYS A 434 36.44 17.47 -7.95
CA LYS A 434 37.42 18.01 -8.87
C LYS A 434 36.76 19.09 -9.73
N THR A 435 37.23 20.31 -9.59
CA THR A 435 36.77 21.49 -10.36
C THR A 435 37.41 21.53 -11.75
#